data_6f374b182be534bd72fdb6d54179d3ae
#
_entry.id   6f374b182be534bd72fdb6d54179d3ae
#
_cell.length_a   1.000
_cell.length_b   1.000
_cell.length_c   1.000
_cell.angle_alpha   90.00
_cell.angle_beta   90.00
_cell.angle_gamma   90.00
#
_symmetry.space_group_name_H-M   'P 1'
#
loop_
_entity.id
_entity.type
_entity.pdbx_description
1 polymer ?
#
loop_
_entity_poly.entity_id
_entity_poly.type
_entity_poly.pdbx_seq_one_letter_code
_entity_poly.pdbx_strand_id
1 'polypeptide(L)'
;MRNLLNASGLAEVKRPGLTGIFRLPVLNFAAGGFSGGIMSIGIPPMKIILPLVGILLAIPSSVFAVERVPPAKPNIIVILADDMGFSDIGCYGGEIPTPNIDRLAAGGLRFTQFYNAGRCCPSRASLLTGLYPHETGVGNMTFSDQKMPGYRGRLNESCVTLAEVLRPAGYFTAISGKWHVGQEQGVVPWERGFDRSLEAPTGGFYRAGSPRAELFLNGKALSNDDPRLPKNWYVTDLWTDFGLKFIDEARAARKPFFLYLAHIAPHFPLQASAGDIARFRGRYKAGWDRLREERLARQVASGLIDPAWGLAPRPPGIKAWDELTAAEQDRFDHIMAVYAACVYRLDLAVGRLVEGLRERNELDNTLILFLSDNGGNAESGPDGRTEGDPTEAASVWYCGESWALLQNTPFRRYKHFSHEGGIATPLIARWPAGIRARGETRRQVGHIIDLMPTLAEIGGATYPAEFHGHAIQPAEGRSLVPAFADLPVERDALYWEHQGNAAVRVGDWKLVRAGRGGPWELYDLKSDRTELHDLAGVEPARAAELAARWDAWAVRAHVVPYPPARKQAAAKRKQAAAQPARDSDQR
;
A
#
# COMPACT_ATOMS: atom_id res chain seq x y z
N MET A 1 -27.93 57.12 -9.14
CA MET A 1 -27.68 58.19 -8.14
C MET A 1 -26.71 57.59 -7.15
N ARG A 2 -25.43 57.87 -7.30
CA ARG A 2 -24.60 58.82 -6.51
C ARG A 2 -24.49 58.41 -5.04
N ASN A 3 -23.34 57.89 -4.69
CA ASN A 3 -22.21 58.49 -3.95
C ASN A 3 -22.23 58.06 -2.46
N LEU A 4 -21.19 57.81 -1.70
CA LEU A 4 -19.78 58.16 -1.59
C LEU A 4 -19.18 57.29 -0.44
N LEU A 5 -18.05 56.68 -0.57
CA LEU A 5 -16.71 57.04 -0.06
C LEU A 5 -16.43 56.96 1.45
N ASN A 6 -15.35 56.21 1.75
CA ASN A 6 -14.26 56.42 2.73
C ASN A 6 -14.48 56.10 4.23
N ALA A 7 -13.66 55.19 4.74
CA ALA A 7 -12.49 55.59 5.58
C ALA A 7 -11.72 54.39 6.13
N SER A 8 -10.49 54.30 5.75
CA SER A 8 -9.24 53.87 6.39
C SER A 8 -9.22 53.78 7.93
N GLY A 9 -8.58 52.69 8.42
CA GLY A 9 -8.16 52.55 9.80
C GLY A 9 -7.01 51.55 9.92
N LEU A 10 -5.77 52.01 9.72
CA LEU A 10 -4.54 51.29 10.04
C LEU A 10 -4.33 51.32 11.57
N ALA A 11 -4.09 50.18 12.16
CA ALA A 11 -3.54 50.05 13.51
C ALA A 11 -2.15 49.39 13.43
N GLU A 12 -1.15 50.21 13.64
CA GLU A 12 0.26 49.88 13.83
C GLU A 12 0.47 49.24 15.21
N VAL A 13 1.12 48.08 15.28
CA VAL A 13 1.68 47.55 16.53
C VAL A 13 3.17 47.37 16.37
N LYS A 14 3.89 48.16 17.15
CA LYS A 14 5.37 48.25 17.26
C LYS A 14 5.99 46.94 17.75
N ARG A 15 7.10 46.57 17.12
CA ARG A 15 8.11 45.64 17.64
C ARG A 15 9.17 46.40 18.44
N PRO A 16 9.84 45.78 19.42
CA PRO A 16 11.18 46.17 19.80
C PRO A 16 12.21 45.14 19.33
N GLY A 17 13.32 45.69 18.85
CA GLY A 17 14.37 45.12 18.09
C GLY A 17 15.38 44.24 18.81
N LEU A 18 16.19 43.65 17.95
CA LEU A 18 17.61 43.37 18.22
C LEU A 18 18.33 43.25 16.86
N THR A 19 19.29 44.17 16.71
CA THR A 19 20.24 44.29 15.60
C THR A 19 21.37 43.27 15.76
N GLY A 20 21.76 42.64 14.67
CA GLY A 20 22.96 41.80 14.60
C GLY A 20 23.29 41.46 13.16
N ILE A 21 24.06 42.35 12.49
CA ILE A 21 24.58 42.14 11.13
C ILE A 21 25.88 41.35 11.24
N PHE A 22 25.97 40.16 10.68
CA PHE A 22 27.26 39.55 10.34
C PHE A 22 27.35 39.39 8.82
N ARG A 23 28.29 40.21 8.25
CA ARG A 23 28.75 40.06 6.86
C ARG A 23 29.93 39.07 6.86
N LEU A 24 29.89 38.08 6.00
CA LEU A 24 31.06 37.31 5.56
C LEU A 24 31.53 37.81 4.19
N PRO A 25 32.87 37.90 3.95
CA PRO A 25 33.39 38.46 2.71
C PRO A 25 33.45 37.43 1.58
N VAL A 26 33.07 37.87 0.40
CA VAL A 26 33.23 37.19 -0.89
C VAL A 26 34.69 37.43 -1.33
N LEU A 27 35.47 36.36 -1.56
CA LEU A 27 36.78 36.41 -2.20
C LEU A 27 36.61 36.13 -3.70
N ASN A 28 36.75 37.17 -4.51
CA ASN A 28 36.95 37.10 -5.94
C ASN A 28 38.44 36.88 -6.25
N PHE A 29 38.76 35.82 -7.01
CA PHE A 29 40.06 35.71 -7.66
C PHE A 29 39.92 36.10 -9.14
N ALA A 30 40.53 37.23 -9.49
CA ALA A 30 40.71 37.67 -10.86
C ALA A 30 42.01 37.07 -11.45
N ALA A 31 41.91 36.60 -12.67
CA ALA A 31 43.05 36.20 -13.50
C ALA A 31 43.82 37.41 -13.99
N GLY A 32 45.12 37.43 -13.79
CA GLY A 32 46.04 38.39 -14.38
C GLY A 32 47.27 37.68 -14.94
N GLY A 33 47.38 37.70 -16.25
CA GLY A 33 48.57 37.24 -16.95
C GLY A 33 49.69 38.25 -16.92
N PHE A 34 50.93 37.76 -16.87
CA PHE A 34 52.12 38.54 -17.24
C PHE A 34 53.11 37.66 -18.04
N SER A 35 53.45 38.15 -19.19
CA SER A 35 54.51 37.69 -20.11
C SER A 35 55.83 38.40 -19.74
N GLY A 36 56.92 37.70 -19.94
CA GLY A 36 58.18 38.39 -20.31
C GLY A 36 59.45 37.95 -19.58
N GLY A 37 60.43 37.57 -20.33
CA GLY A 37 61.83 37.88 -20.05
C GLY A 37 62.76 36.71 -19.82
N ILE A 38 63.44 36.27 -20.87
CA ILE A 38 64.62 35.42 -20.92
C ILE A 38 65.81 36.13 -20.30
N MET A 39 66.56 35.51 -19.42
CA MET A 39 67.99 35.78 -19.20
C MET A 39 68.76 34.51 -18.92
N SER A 40 69.69 34.21 -19.84
CA SER A 40 70.65 33.10 -19.83
C SER A 40 71.90 33.54 -19.04
N ILE A 41 72.31 32.70 -18.08
CA ILE A 41 73.66 32.75 -17.55
C ILE A 41 74.22 31.33 -17.56
N GLY A 42 75.25 31.15 -18.37
CA GLY A 42 75.99 29.88 -18.52
C GLY A 42 76.99 29.66 -17.41
N ILE A 43 77.09 28.41 -16.96
CA ILE A 43 78.22 27.88 -16.19
C ILE A 43 78.61 26.50 -16.78
N PRO A 44 79.89 26.20 -16.93
CA PRO A 44 80.39 25.04 -17.72
C PRO A 44 80.34 23.70 -16.98
N PRO A 45 80.40 22.58 -17.68
CA PRO A 45 80.16 21.24 -17.12
C PRO A 45 81.42 20.67 -16.43
N MET A 46 81.30 20.22 -15.22
CA MET A 46 82.23 19.37 -14.53
C MET A 46 81.80 17.91 -14.56
N LYS A 47 82.51 17.08 -15.28
CA LYS A 47 82.26 15.62 -15.36
C LYS A 47 82.70 14.96 -14.06
N ILE A 48 81.79 14.42 -13.30
CA ILE A 48 82.12 13.44 -12.25
C ILE A 48 81.43 12.14 -12.64
N ILE A 49 82.26 11.12 -12.94
CA ILE A 49 81.82 9.73 -13.18
C ILE A 49 81.82 9.01 -11.83
N LEU A 50 80.66 8.61 -11.35
CA LEU A 50 80.51 7.61 -10.28
C LEU A 50 79.69 6.42 -10.82
N PRO A 51 80.13 5.19 -10.62
CA PRO A 51 79.34 4.05 -11.02
C PRO A 51 78.25 3.76 -9.95
N LEU A 52 77.00 3.98 -10.28
CA LEU A 52 75.87 3.53 -9.47
C LEU A 52 75.64 2.05 -9.78
N VAL A 53 75.99 1.16 -8.85
CA VAL A 53 75.52 -0.23 -8.83
C VAL A 53 74.04 -0.20 -8.42
N GLY A 54 73.14 -0.35 -9.38
CA GLY A 54 71.72 -0.44 -9.15
C GLY A 54 71.34 -1.82 -8.59
N ILE A 55 71.10 -1.93 -7.30
CA ILE A 55 70.35 -3.06 -6.72
C ILE A 55 68.91 -2.84 -6.97
N LEU A 56 68.28 -3.48 -7.99
CA LEU A 56 66.85 -3.59 -8.18
C LEU A 56 66.29 -4.52 -7.11
N LEU A 57 65.80 -3.96 -6.01
CA LEU A 57 64.90 -4.65 -5.11
C LEU A 57 63.52 -4.77 -5.81
N ALA A 58 63.27 -5.94 -6.43
CA ALA A 58 61.94 -6.30 -6.89
C ALA A 58 61.03 -6.51 -5.66
N ILE A 59 60.27 -5.48 -5.28
CA ILE A 59 59.16 -5.61 -4.33
C ILE A 59 58.04 -6.33 -5.09
N PRO A 60 57.63 -7.55 -4.68
CA PRO A 60 56.47 -8.17 -5.29
C PRO A 60 55.27 -7.32 -4.93
N SER A 61 54.71 -6.61 -5.91
CA SER A 61 53.39 -5.97 -5.78
C SER A 61 52.34 -7.06 -5.67
N SER A 62 52.16 -7.59 -4.44
CA SER A 62 51.00 -8.36 -4.10
C SER A 62 49.80 -7.39 -4.18
N VAL A 63 49.20 -7.32 -5.36
CA VAL A 63 47.88 -6.73 -5.52
C VAL A 63 46.95 -7.62 -4.70
N PHE A 64 46.69 -7.24 -3.45
CA PHE A 64 45.55 -7.76 -2.72
C PHE A 64 44.33 -7.35 -3.53
N ALA A 65 43.84 -8.25 -4.38
CA ALA A 65 42.47 -8.14 -4.89
C ALA A 65 41.58 -8.14 -3.65
N VAL A 66 41.13 -6.97 -3.25
CA VAL A 66 40.01 -6.84 -2.30
C VAL A 66 38.85 -7.52 -3.02
N GLU A 67 38.65 -8.77 -2.69
CA GLU A 67 37.45 -9.50 -3.10
C GLU A 67 36.27 -8.63 -2.67
N ARG A 68 35.60 -7.95 -3.61
CA ARG A 68 34.38 -7.18 -3.33
C ARG A 68 33.38 -8.21 -2.88
N VAL A 69 33.20 -8.35 -1.57
CA VAL A 69 32.06 -9.07 -1.01
C VAL A 69 30.82 -8.48 -1.69
N PRO A 70 30.05 -9.29 -2.43
CA PRO A 70 28.82 -8.79 -3.04
C PRO A 70 27.99 -8.10 -1.95
N PRO A 71 27.36 -6.97 -2.24
CA PRO A 71 26.51 -6.32 -1.25
C PRO A 71 25.49 -7.33 -0.72
N ALA A 72 25.35 -7.41 0.59
CA ALA A 72 24.43 -8.35 1.22
C ALA A 72 23.03 -8.13 0.65
N LYS A 73 22.34 -9.22 0.28
CA LYS A 73 20.94 -9.16 -0.19
C LYS A 73 20.10 -8.39 0.83
N PRO A 74 19.25 -7.46 0.41
CA PRO A 74 18.39 -6.73 1.35
C PRO A 74 17.35 -7.64 1.97
N ASN A 75 16.95 -7.33 3.18
CA ASN A 75 15.72 -7.84 3.75
C ASN A 75 14.53 -7.15 3.08
N ILE A 76 13.40 -7.84 3.03
CA ILE A 76 12.19 -7.37 2.36
C ILE A 76 11.00 -7.51 3.32
N ILE A 77 10.28 -6.42 3.54
CA ILE A 77 9.02 -6.40 4.30
C ILE A 77 7.93 -5.78 3.44
N VAL A 78 6.82 -6.47 3.28
CA VAL A 78 5.60 -5.94 2.69
C VAL A 78 4.57 -5.81 3.80
N ILE A 79 4.21 -4.58 4.17
CA ILE A 79 3.17 -4.26 5.14
C ILE A 79 1.89 -3.95 4.37
N LEU A 80 0.87 -4.78 4.54
CA LEU A 80 -0.41 -4.62 3.88
C LEU A 80 -1.48 -4.26 4.90
N ALA A 81 -2.13 -3.09 4.74
CA ALA A 81 -3.36 -2.73 5.43
C ALA A 81 -4.58 -3.34 4.70
N ASP A 82 -5.68 -3.54 5.42
CA ASP A 82 -6.93 -4.12 4.91
C ASP A 82 -8.06 -3.10 5.01
N ASP A 83 -8.67 -2.72 3.89
CA ASP A 83 -9.75 -1.73 3.81
C ASP A 83 -9.35 -0.28 4.18
N MET A 84 -8.09 0.09 4.05
CA MET A 84 -7.64 1.47 4.29
C MET A 84 -7.75 2.30 2.99
N GLY A 85 -8.43 3.44 3.06
CA GLY A 85 -8.58 4.34 1.92
C GLY A 85 -7.27 5.07 1.55
N PHE A 86 -7.25 5.61 0.32
CA PHE A 86 -6.10 6.30 -0.24
C PHE A 86 -5.55 7.43 0.63
N SER A 87 -6.43 8.15 1.32
CA SER A 87 -6.09 9.40 2.03
C SER A 87 -6.15 9.30 3.56
N ASP A 88 -6.22 8.11 4.14
CA ASP A 88 -6.41 7.98 5.60
C ASP A 88 -5.17 8.31 6.43
N ILE A 89 -3.97 8.14 5.87
CA ILE A 89 -2.71 8.41 6.57
C ILE A 89 -2.21 9.83 6.32
N GLY A 90 -1.48 10.40 7.30
CA GLY A 90 -1.05 11.80 7.29
C GLY A 90 -0.27 12.20 6.05
N CYS A 91 0.71 11.39 5.63
CA CYS A 91 1.52 11.68 4.43
C CYS A 91 0.74 11.57 3.11
N TYR A 92 -0.53 11.15 3.12
CA TYR A 92 -1.47 11.21 1.99
C TYR A 92 -2.65 12.17 2.24
N GLY A 93 -2.53 13.07 3.22
CA GLY A 93 -3.49 14.15 3.48
C GLY A 93 -4.52 13.85 4.56
N GLY A 94 -4.48 12.67 5.20
CA GLY A 94 -5.36 12.29 6.30
C GLY A 94 -5.16 13.15 7.55
N GLU A 95 -6.22 13.26 8.35
CA GLU A 95 -6.17 13.92 9.67
C GLU A 95 -5.90 12.93 10.81
N ILE A 96 -5.90 11.63 10.54
CA ILE A 96 -5.54 10.62 11.53
C ILE A 96 -4.02 10.69 11.76
N PRO A 97 -3.54 10.90 12.99
CA PRO A 97 -2.11 10.96 13.25
C PRO A 97 -1.43 9.60 12.96
N THR A 98 -0.54 9.57 11.98
CA THR A 98 0.23 8.39 11.59
C THR A 98 1.74 8.68 11.53
N PRO A 99 2.35 9.18 12.64
CA PRO A 99 3.71 9.70 12.62
C PRO A 99 4.77 8.66 12.27
N ASN A 100 4.51 7.37 12.48
CA ASN A 100 5.46 6.30 12.16
C ASN A 100 5.45 5.98 10.66
N ILE A 101 4.25 5.87 10.06
CA ILE A 101 4.07 5.70 8.62
C ILE A 101 4.55 6.95 7.88
N ASP A 102 4.26 8.15 8.40
CA ASP A 102 4.72 9.41 7.83
C ASP A 102 6.26 9.50 7.83
N ARG A 103 6.93 8.99 8.87
CA ARG A 103 8.39 8.89 8.89
C ARG A 103 8.94 7.88 7.88
N LEU A 104 8.25 6.76 7.60
CA LEU A 104 8.64 5.89 6.49
C LEU A 104 8.61 6.65 5.17
N ALA A 105 7.55 7.40 4.91
CA ALA A 105 7.39 8.22 3.71
C ALA A 105 8.47 9.33 3.62
N ALA A 106 8.74 10.03 4.71
CA ALA A 106 9.78 11.05 4.78
C ALA A 106 11.20 10.50 4.56
N GLY A 107 11.43 9.26 4.97
CA GLY A 107 12.70 8.55 4.76
C GLY A 107 12.77 7.71 3.49
N GLY A 108 11.75 7.76 2.64
CA GLY A 108 11.60 6.95 1.44
C GLY A 108 10.88 7.68 0.31
N LEU A 109 10.08 6.94 -0.44
CA LEU A 109 9.30 7.40 -1.58
C LEU A 109 7.80 7.21 -1.33
N ARG A 110 6.98 8.11 -1.88
CA ARG A 110 5.53 7.98 -1.96
C ARG A 110 5.11 7.87 -3.42
N PHE A 111 4.30 6.87 -3.75
CA PHE A 111 3.72 6.72 -5.09
C PHE A 111 2.30 7.26 -5.09
N THR A 112 1.98 8.15 -6.03
CA THR A 112 0.63 8.73 -6.15
C THR A 112 -0.27 7.95 -7.09
N GLN A 113 0.29 7.14 -7.99
CA GLN A 113 -0.44 6.37 -9.00
C GLN A 113 -0.16 4.87 -8.85
N PHE A 114 -0.32 4.34 -7.63
CA PHE A 114 -0.21 2.90 -7.39
C PHE A 114 -1.60 2.29 -7.20
N TYR A 115 -1.80 1.09 -7.75
CA TYR A 115 -3.10 0.47 -7.84
C TYR A 115 -3.11 -0.95 -7.26
N ASN A 116 -4.24 -1.31 -6.65
CA ASN A 116 -4.58 -2.67 -6.23
C ASN A 116 -5.65 -3.28 -7.16
N ALA A 117 -6.19 -4.45 -6.82
CA ALA A 117 -7.23 -5.13 -7.61
C ALA A 117 -8.66 -4.88 -7.10
N GLY A 118 -8.88 -3.83 -6.29
CA GLY A 118 -10.20 -3.37 -5.83
C GLY A 118 -10.89 -4.22 -4.75
N ARG A 119 -10.30 -5.35 -4.36
CA ARG A 119 -10.85 -6.25 -3.32
C ARG A 119 -9.75 -7.08 -2.65
N CYS A 120 -9.95 -7.44 -1.37
CA CYS A 120 -8.95 -8.11 -0.54
C CYS A 120 -8.40 -9.44 -1.13
N CYS A 121 -9.25 -10.45 -1.43
CA CYS A 121 -8.77 -11.71 -1.99
C CYS A 121 -8.06 -11.51 -3.33
N PRO A 122 -8.66 -10.83 -4.34
CA PRO A 122 -8.03 -10.51 -5.60
C PRO A 122 -6.69 -9.80 -5.47
N SER A 123 -6.62 -8.75 -4.63
CA SER A 123 -5.38 -7.99 -4.44
C SER A 123 -4.28 -8.81 -3.79
N ARG A 124 -4.62 -9.64 -2.77
CA ARG A 124 -3.65 -10.50 -2.12
C ARG A 124 -3.12 -11.58 -3.07
N ALA A 125 -3.98 -12.16 -3.91
CA ALA A 125 -3.55 -13.08 -4.95
C ALA A 125 -2.60 -12.41 -5.94
N SER A 126 -2.95 -11.22 -6.42
CA SER A 126 -2.11 -10.44 -7.35
C SER A 126 -0.77 -10.03 -6.74
N LEU A 127 -0.77 -9.57 -5.48
CA LEU A 127 0.45 -9.21 -4.74
C LEU A 127 1.41 -10.39 -4.64
N LEU A 128 0.88 -11.54 -4.25
CA LEU A 128 1.67 -12.73 -3.99
C LEU A 128 2.22 -13.38 -5.26
N THR A 129 1.54 -13.23 -6.40
CA THR A 129 1.86 -14.01 -7.62
C THR A 129 2.39 -13.18 -8.80
N GLY A 130 2.13 -11.86 -8.81
CA GLY A 130 2.45 -11.00 -9.96
C GLY A 130 1.51 -11.19 -11.17
N LEU A 131 0.36 -11.84 -10.97
CA LEU A 131 -0.67 -12.13 -11.98
C LEU A 131 -1.96 -11.37 -11.69
N TYR A 132 -2.81 -11.21 -12.69
CA TYR A 132 -4.17 -10.73 -12.44
C TYR A 132 -4.97 -11.78 -11.66
N PRO A 133 -5.97 -11.36 -10.84
CA PRO A 133 -6.61 -12.27 -9.89
C PRO A 133 -7.23 -13.52 -10.52
N HIS A 134 -7.85 -13.37 -11.70
CA HIS A 134 -8.52 -14.46 -12.40
C HIS A 134 -7.52 -15.50 -12.92
N GLU A 135 -6.33 -15.09 -13.33
CA GLU A 135 -5.27 -16.01 -13.75
C GLU A 135 -4.79 -16.90 -12.62
N THR A 136 -4.94 -16.45 -11.37
CA THR A 136 -4.60 -17.22 -10.17
C THR A 136 -5.74 -18.13 -9.68
N GLY A 137 -6.96 -17.99 -10.23
CA GLY A 137 -8.16 -18.65 -9.74
C GLY A 137 -8.92 -17.86 -8.64
N VAL A 138 -8.46 -16.65 -8.26
CA VAL A 138 -9.02 -15.83 -7.18
C VAL A 138 -9.66 -14.54 -7.72
N GLY A 139 -10.33 -14.59 -8.88
CA GLY A 139 -11.06 -13.45 -9.45
C GLY A 139 -12.27 -12.99 -8.62
N ASN A 140 -12.72 -13.83 -7.65
CA ASN A 140 -13.78 -13.49 -6.71
C ASN A 140 -13.34 -13.86 -5.28
N MET A 141 -14.29 -13.83 -4.33
CA MET A 141 -14.05 -14.20 -2.94
C MET A 141 -13.74 -15.71 -2.79
N THR A 142 -13.02 -16.06 -1.74
CA THR A 142 -12.56 -17.42 -1.46
C THR A 142 -13.61 -18.33 -0.82
N PHE A 143 -14.87 -17.88 -0.70
CA PHE A 143 -15.92 -18.63 0.00
C PHE A 143 -16.43 -19.85 -0.76
N SER A 144 -16.21 -19.94 -2.06
CA SER A 144 -16.67 -21.07 -2.87
C SER A 144 -15.89 -21.25 -4.16
N ASP A 145 -15.60 -22.50 -4.49
CA ASP A 145 -15.11 -22.90 -5.80
C ASP A 145 -16.28 -22.93 -6.79
N GLN A 146 -16.25 -22.04 -7.77
CA GLN A 146 -17.30 -21.94 -8.80
C GLN A 146 -17.01 -22.86 -10.01
N LYS A 147 -15.98 -23.72 -9.92
CA LYS A 147 -15.58 -24.70 -10.93
C LYS A 147 -15.20 -24.10 -12.29
N MET A 148 -14.74 -22.84 -12.28
CA MET A 148 -14.26 -22.12 -13.48
C MET A 148 -12.82 -21.66 -13.23
N PRO A 149 -11.93 -21.62 -14.24
CA PRO A 149 -10.50 -21.33 -14.04
C PRO A 149 -10.24 -20.05 -13.24
N GLY A 150 -10.89 -18.93 -13.60
CA GLY A 150 -10.72 -17.65 -12.92
C GLY A 150 -11.43 -17.53 -11.56
N TYR A 151 -12.23 -18.53 -11.15
CA TYR A 151 -13.16 -18.43 -10.00
C TYR A 151 -13.11 -19.66 -9.10
N ARG A 152 -11.93 -20.20 -8.86
CA ARG A 152 -11.69 -21.36 -7.99
C ARG A 152 -11.81 -21.01 -6.52
N GLY A 153 -11.73 -19.73 -6.17
CA GLY A 153 -11.70 -19.26 -4.78
C GLY A 153 -10.41 -19.61 -4.04
N ARG A 154 -9.37 -20.02 -4.75
CA ARG A 154 -8.04 -20.33 -4.22
C ARG A 154 -6.98 -20.20 -5.30
N LEU A 155 -5.73 -20.03 -4.89
CA LEU A 155 -4.59 -20.08 -5.81
C LEU A 155 -4.56 -21.42 -6.55
N ASN A 156 -4.26 -21.35 -7.84
CA ASN A 156 -4.08 -22.52 -8.68
C ASN A 156 -2.61 -22.99 -8.72
N GLU A 157 -2.35 -24.06 -9.44
CA GLU A 157 -1.02 -24.68 -9.57
C GLU A 157 -0.17 -24.04 -10.66
N SER A 158 -0.75 -23.19 -11.51
CA SER A 158 -0.05 -22.45 -12.58
C SER A 158 0.51 -21.11 -12.14
N CYS A 159 0.48 -20.78 -10.84
CA CYS A 159 1.08 -19.59 -10.26
C CYS A 159 2.01 -19.95 -9.09
N VAL A 160 3.03 -19.15 -8.89
CA VAL A 160 3.93 -19.21 -7.73
C VAL A 160 3.77 -17.96 -6.87
N THR A 161 4.03 -18.10 -5.57
CA THR A 161 4.01 -16.98 -4.62
C THR A 161 5.39 -16.31 -4.52
N LEU A 162 5.42 -15.09 -3.99
CA LEU A 162 6.67 -14.40 -3.62
C LEU A 162 7.57 -15.25 -2.72
N ALA A 163 6.97 -16.01 -1.80
CA ALA A 163 7.73 -16.89 -0.91
C ALA A 163 8.37 -18.06 -1.69
N GLU A 164 7.64 -18.67 -2.62
CA GLU A 164 8.16 -19.73 -3.49
C GLU A 164 9.27 -19.24 -4.42
N VAL A 165 9.23 -17.97 -4.83
CA VAL A 165 10.27 -17.35 -5.68
C VAL A 165 11.50 -16.94 -4.87
N LEU A 166 11.32 -16.33 -3.69
CA LEU A 166 12.42 -15.80 -2.89
C LEU A 166 13.15 -16.89 -2.06
N ARG A 167 12.47 -17.94 -1.65
CA ARG A 167 13.06 -19.01 -0.84
C ARG A 167 14.24 -19.73 -1.52
N PRO A 168 14.15 -20.13 -2.81
CA PRO A 168 15.30 -20.68 -3.52
C PRO A 168 16.47 -19.70 -3.69
N ALA A 169 16.19 -18.38 -3.68
CA ALA A 169 17.21 -17.34 -3.68
C ALA A 169 17.89 -17.15 -2.32
N GLY A 170 17.58 -17.98 -1.32
CA GLY A 170 18.21 -18.01 -0.01
C GLY A 170 17.50 -17.22 1.09
N TYR A 171 16.33 -16.67 0.82
CA TYR A 171 15.55 -15.96 1.83
C TYR A 171 14.91 -16.91 2.84
N PHE A 172 14.86 -16.46 4.09
CA PHE A 172 13.94 -16.99 5.09
C PHE A 172 12.58 -16.29 4.88
N THR A 173 11.53 -17.05 4.63
CA THR A 173 10.22 -16.52 4.22
C THR A 173 9.21 -16.66 5.35
N ALA A 174 8.53 -15.57 5.70
CA ALA A 174 7.57 -15.55 6.78
C ALA A 174 6.31 -14.74 6.44
N ILE A 175 5.17 -15.19 6.95
CA ILE A 175 3.92 -14.42 6.97
C ILE A 175 3.46 -14.25 8.42
N SER A 176 3.01 -13.03 8.74
CA SER A 176 2.26 -12.74 9.96
C SER A 176 1.04 -11.91 9.60
N GLY A 177 -0.17 -12.49 9.68
CA GLY A 177 -1.41 -11.81 9.32
C GLY A 177 -2.38 -12.59 8.47
N LYS A 178 -3.26 -11.87 7.78
CA LYS A 178 -4.34 -12.41 6.95
C LYS A 178 -3.81 -13.00 5.65
N TRP A 179 -4.20 -14.25 5.37
CA TRP A 179 -3.86 -14.97 4.13
C TRP A 179 -4.85 -14.67 2.98
N HIS A 180 -6.04 -15.16 3.08
CA HIS A 180 -7.25 -14.90 2.25
C HIS A 180 -7.11 -15.20 0.75
N VAL A 181 -6.36 -16.23 0.38
CA VAL A 181 -6.23 -16.71 -1.01
C VAL A 181 -6.45 -18.22 -1.17
N GLY A 182 -7.13 -18.83 -0.21
CA GLY A 182 -7.47 -20.25 -0.13
C GLY A 182 -7.15 -20.85 1.24
N GLN A 183 -7.84 -21.94 1.59
CA GLN A 183 -7.72 -22.60 2.90
C GLN A 183 -7.56 -24.11 2.77
N GLU A 184 -7.66 -24.62 1.55
CA GLU A 184 -7.53 -26.06 1.27
C GLU A 184 -6.07 -26.49 1.29
N GLN A 185 -5.85 -27.79 1.45
CA GLN A 185 -4.53 -28.38 1.29
C GLN A 185 -3.91 -28.01 -0.06
N GLY A 186 -2.62 -27.73 -0.08
CA GLY A 186 -1.86 -27.27 -1.24
C GLY A 186 -1.90 -25.77 -1.49
N VAL A 187 -2.70 -24.99 -0.72
CA VAL A 187 -2.82 -23.54 -0.93
C VAL A 187 -2.65 -22.70 0.33
N VAL A 188 -2.31 -23.32 1.45
CA VAL A 188 -2.05 -22.64 2.73
C VAL A 188 -0.60 -22.13 2.80
N PRO A 189 -0.27 -21.11 3.62
CA PRO A 189 1.04 -20.45 3.57
C PRO A 189 2.23 -21.40 3.68
N TRP A 190 2.19 -22.36 4.61
CA TRP A 190 3.30 -23.30 4.84
C TRP A 190 3.51 -24.31 3.68
N GLU A 191 2.54 -24.45 2.79
CA GLU A 191 2.62 -25.25 1.55
C GLU A 191 2.93 -24.38 0.34
N ARG A 192 2.82 -23.04 0.47
CA ARG A 192 3.08 -22.06 -0.57
C ARG A 192 4.32 -21.21 -0.26
N GLY A 193 5.37 -21.90 0.24
CA GLY A 193 6.74 -21.39 0.30
C GLY A 193 7.14 -20.62 1.55
N PHE A 194 6.24 -20.43 2.54
CA PHE A 194 6.59 -19.75 3.79
C PHE A 194 7.21 -20.72 4.81
N ASP A 195 8.42 -20.41 5.27
CA ASP A 195 9.13 -21.18 6.32
C ASP A 195 8.44 -21.03 7.69
N ARG A 196 7.81 -19.88 7.92
CA ARG A 196 7.06 -19.57 9.15
C ARG A 196 5.76 -18.84 8.83
N SER A 197 4.73 -19.16 9.60
CA SER A 197 3.43 -18.50 9.49
C SER A 197 2.77 -18.37 10.85
N LEU A 198 2.32 -17.16 11.20
CA LEU A 198 1.17 -16.95 12.07
C LEU A 198 0.09 -16.32 11.22
N GLU A 199 -0.99 -17.04 10.93
CA GLU A 199 -1.94 -16.55 9.95
C GLU A 199 -3.40 -16.69 10.42
N ALA A 200 -4.25 -15.83 9.83
CA ALA A 200 -5.68 -15.96 9.81
C ALA A 200 -6.15 -16.23 8.38
N PRO A 201 -6.95 -17.27 8.13
CA PRO A 201 -7.47 -17.59 6.79
C PRO A 201 -8.26 -16.44 6.17
N THR A 202 -9.02 -15.73 7.01
CA THR A 202 -9.81 -14.55 6.61
C THR A 202 -9.46 -13.36 7.50
N GLY A 203 -10.41 -12.67 8.05
CA GLY A 203 -10.25 -11.56 8.97
C GLY A 203 -11.54 -11.32 9.73
N GLY A 204 -11.71 -10.16 10.32
CA GLY A 204 -12.93 -9.79 10.98
C GLY A 204 -12.91 -10.00 12.50
N PHE A 205 -11.72 -9.90 13.09
CA PHE A 205 -11.54 -9.90 14.54
C PHE A 205 -10.30 -9.07 14.94
N TYR A 206 -10.31 -8.55 16.16
CA TYR A 206 -9.19 -7.78 16.69
C TYR A 206 -8.68 -8.26 18.04
N ARG A 207 -9.45 -9.05 18.76
CA ARG A 207 -9.17 -9.35 20.16
C ARG A 207 -9.26 -10.83 20.50
N ALA A 208 -8.50 -11.21 21.52
CA ALA A 208 -8.71 -12.47 22.21
C ALA A 208 -10.18 -12.61 22.64
N GLY A 209 -10.71 -13.83 22.56
CA GLY A 209 -12.10 -14.13 22.86
C GLY A 209 -13.11 -13.78 21.76
N SER A 210 -12.66 -13.27 20.61
CA SER A 210 -13.55 -13.08 19.47
C SER A 210 -14.08 -14.42 18.97
N PRO A 211 -15.40 -14.55 18.74
CA PRO A 211 -15.98 -15.77 18.18
C PRO A 211 -15.58 -16.00 16.70
N ARG A 212 -14.94 -14.99 16.08
CA ARG A 212 -14.44 -15.03 14.71
C ARG A 212 -12.95 -15.26 14.62
N ALA A 213 -12.24 -15.29 15.76
CA ALA A 213 -10.79 -15.48 15.76
C ALA A 213 -10.45 -16.91 15.34
N GLU A 214 -9.73 -17.02 14.24
CA GLU A 214 -9.19 -18.26 13.71
C GLU A 214 -7.71 -18.01 13.39
N LEU A 215 -6.83 -18.66 14.15
CA LEU A 215 -5.39 -18.47 14.08
C LEU A 215 -4.67 -19.79 13.87
N PHE A 216 -3.66 -19.78 13.00
CA PHE A 216 -2.78 -20.93 12.78
C PHE A 216 -1.33 -20.54 12.92
N LEU A 217 -0.56 -21.27 13.71
CA LEU A 217 0.88 -21.12 13.82
C LEU A 217 1.58 -22.30 13.13
N ASN A 218 2.24 -22.05 12.02
CA ASN A 218 2.91 -23.07 11.20
C ASN A 218 1.99 -24.28 10.93
N GLY A 219 0.76 -24.00 10.50
CA GLY A 219 -0.25 -25.01 10.16
C GLY A 219 -1.00 -25.61 11.34
N LYS A 220 -0.70 -25.24 12.58
CA LYS A 220 -1.40 -25.74 13.78
C LYS A 220 -2.38 -24.70 14.26
N ALA A 221 -3.65 -25.08 14.39
CA ALA A 221 -4.67 -24.21 14.97
C ALA A 221 -4.31 -23.80 16.41
N LEU A 222 -4.58 -22.54 16.74
CA LEU A 222 -4.41 -21.98 18.08
C LEU A 222 -5.77 -21.69 18.69
N SER A 223 -5.93 -22.06 19.97
CA SER A 223 -7.04 -21.54 20.76
C SER A 223 -6.77 -20.08 21.16
N ASN A 224 -7.81 -19.34 21.52
CA ASN A 224 -7.67 -17.94 21.93
C ASN A 224 -6.82 -17.75 23.19
N ASP A 225 -6.71 -18.76 24.01
CA ASP A 225 -5.97 -18.84 25.28
C ASP A 225 -4.69 -19.68 25.17
N ASP A 226 -4.24 -20.00 23.96
CA ASP A 226 -3.00 -20.73 23.73
C ASP A 226 -1.83 -20.04 24.47
N PRO A 227 -1.02 -20.76 25.25
CA PRO A 227 0.05 -20.17 26.06
C PRO A 227 1.17 -19.49 25.24
N ARG A 228 1.23 -19.73 23.93
CA ARG A 228 2.14 -19.05 23.01
C ARG A 228 1.67 -17.64 22.65
N LEU A 229 0.39 -17.33 22.88
CA LEU A 229 -0.20 -16.01 22.66
C LEU A 229 -0.13 -15.17 23.93
N PRO A 230 0.09 -13.84 23.84
CA PRO A 230 -0.07 -12.95 24.98
C PRO A 230 -1.49 -13.00 25.54
N LYS A 231 -1.66 -12.85 26.84
CA LYS A 231 -3.00 -12.68 27.43
C LYS A 231 -3.65 -11.41 26.86
N ASN A 232 -4.95 -11.48 26.54
CA ASN A 232 -5.72 -10.35 26.03
C ASN A 232 -5.10 -9.70 24.77
N TRP A 233 -4.50 -10.49 23.90
CA TRP A 233 -3.87 -10.00 22.68
C TRP A 233 -4.82 -9.13 21.84
N TYR A 234 -4.22 -8.13 21.17
CA TYR A 234 -4.85 -7.36 20.11
C TYR A 234 -4.16 -7.69 18.80
N VAL A 235 -4.92 -8.06 17.78
CA VAL A 235 -4.38 -8.74 16.59
C VAL A 235 -3.35 -7.91 15.82
N THR A 236 -3.51 -6.58 15.76
CA THR A 236 -2.54 -5.69 15.10
C THR A 236 -1.17 -5.75 15.78
N ASP A 237 -1.15 -5.81 17.10
CA ASP A 237 0.09 -5.97 17.88
C ASP A 237 0.66 -7.37 17.69
N LEU A 238 -0.20 -8.39 17.76
CA LEU A 238 0.17 -9.79 17.65
C LEU A 238 0.89 -10.09 16.33
N TRP A 239 0.38 -9.56 15.21
CA TRP A 239 1.03 -9.71 13.91
C TRP A 239 2.44 -9.14 13.89
N THR A 240 2.64 -7.97 14.47
CA THR A 240 3.96 -7.33 14.54
C THR A 240 4.91 -8.08 15.46
N ASP A 241 4.44 -8.56 16.61
CA ASP A 241 5.27 -9.33 17.56
C ASP A 241 5.79 -10.62 16.95
N PHE A 242 4.92 -11.36 16.25
CA PHE A 242 5.34 -12.57 15.55
C PHE A 242 6.20 -12.26 14.32
N GLY A 243 5.94 -11.16 13.62
CA GLY A 243 6.83 -10.68 12.57
C GLY A 243 8.26 -10.47 13.06
N LEU A 244 8.43 -9.77 14.20
CA LEU A 244 9.73 -9.56 14.84
C LEU A 244 10.38 -10.87 15.32
N LYS A 245 9.58 -11.79 15.87
CA LYS A 245 10.05 -13.13 16.25
C LYS A 245 10.58 -13.91 15.05
N PHE A 246 9.88 -13.88 13.91
CA PHE A 246 10.33 -14.56 12.69
C PHE A 246 11.59 -13.90 12.10
N ILE A 247 11.74 -12.58 12.24
CA ILE A 247 13.00 -11.88 11.90
C ILE A 247 14.16 -12.40 12.77
N ASP A 248 13.96 -12.62 14.07
CA ASP A 248 14.98 -13.18 14.94
C ASP A 248 15.38 -14.62 14.53
N GLU A 249 14.41 -15.43 14.10
CA GLU A 249 14.68 -16.78 13.56
C GLU A 249 15.48 -16.72 12.25
N ALA A 250 15.17 -15.78 11.36
CA ALA A 250 15.93 -15.56 10.13
C ALA A 250 17.38 -15.15 10.41
N ARG A 251 17.59 -14.22 11.37
CA ARG A 251 18.92 -13.79 11.82
C ARG A 251 19.73 -14.94 12.43
N ALA A 252 19.08 -15.75 13.26
CA ALA A 252 19.72 -16.96 13.81
C ALA A 252 20.14 -17.95 12.71
N ALA A 253 19.33 -18.05 11.64
CA ALA A 253 19.67 -18.85 10.45
C ALA A 253 20.67 -18.16 9.51
N ARG A 254 21.09 -16.92 9.77
CA ARG A 254 21.98 -16.09 8.94
C ARG A 254 21.48 -15.93 7.50
N LYS A 255 20.18 -15.73 7.34
CA LYS A 255 19.52 -15.54 6.04
C LYS A 255 18.90 -14.15 5.93
N PRO A 256 18.92 -13.53 4.76
CA PRO A 256 18.01 -12.41 4.50
C PRO A 256 16.58 -12.90 4.66
N PHE A 257 15.66 -12.02 5.04
CA PHE A 257 14.27 -12.41 5.23
C PHE A 257 13.31 -11.69 4.27
N PHE A 258 12.25 -12.39 3.92
CA PHE A 258 11.03 -11.86 3.34
C PHE A 258 9.90 -12.01 4.36
N LEU A 259 9.36 -10.89 4.83
CA LEU A 259 8.21 -10.86 5.74
C LEU A 259 7.00 -10.24 5.04
N TYR A 260 5.94 -11.01 4.86
CA TYR A 260 4.62 -10.52 4.50
C TYR A 260 3.83 -10.24 5.78
N LEU A 261 3.75 -8.96 6.18
CA LEU A 261 3.04 -8.49 7.37
C LEU A 261 1.65 -7.98 6.94
N ALA A 262 0.68 -8.87 6.95
CA ALA A 262 -0.65 -8.65 6.39
C ALA A 262 -1.68 -8.33 7.49
N HIS A 263 -1.73 -7.06 7.89
CA HIS A 263 -2.66 -6.61 8.92
C HIS A 263 -4.13 -6.77 8.50
N ILE A 264 -5.01 -6.94 9.49
CA ILE A 264 -6.46 -6.88 9.32
C ILE A 264 -6.94 -5.42 9.46
N ALA A 265 -6.22 -4.59 10.21
CA ALA A 265 -6.60 -3.20 10.44
C ALA A 265 -6.52 -2.37 9.13
N PRO A 266 -7.50 -1.46 8.89
CA PRO A 266 -8.69 -1.16 9.68
C PRO A 266 -10.00 -1.84 9.19
N HIS A 267 -9.96 -3.08 8.70
CA HIS A 267 -11.13 -3.84 8.21
C HIS A 267 -12.19 -4.04 9.30
N PHE A 268 -13.45 -4.09 8.91
CA PHE A 268 -14.56 -4.42 9.82
C PHE A 268 -14.55 -5.90 10.29
N PRO A 269 -15.25 -6.20 11.41
CA PRO A 269 -15.88 -5.31 12.37
C PRO A 269 -14.84 -4.52 13.15
N LEU A 270 -15.03 -3.20 13.23
CA LEU A 270 -14.10 -2.30 13.90
C LEU A 270 -14.13 -2.53 15.41
N GLN A 271 -12.97 -2.66 16.02
CA GLN A 271 -12.80 -2.80 17.47
C GLN A 271 -11.51 -2.10 17.90
N ALA A 272 -11.55 -1.31 18.96
CA ALA A 272 -10.37 -0.67 19.51
C ALA A 272 -10.46 -0.54 21.04
N SER A 273 -9.36 -0.14 21.69
CA SER A 273 -9.39 0.13 23.12
C SER A 273 -10.18 1.41 23.45
N ALA A 274 -10.81 1.47 24.62
CA ALA A 274 -11.51 2.68 25.06
C ALA A 274 -10.60 3.92 25.04
N GLY A 275 -9.32 3.76 25.45
CA GLY A 275 -8.35 4.85 25.44
C GLY A 275 -7.98 5.32 24.04
N ASP A 276 -7.87 4.42 23.06
CA ASP A 276 -7.59 4.80 21.68
C ASP A 276 -8.82 5.48 21.04
N ILE A 277 -10.04 4.97 21.29
CA ILE A 277 -11.28 5.58 20.81
C ILE A 277 -11.45 7.00 21.37
N ALA A 278 -11.21 7.20 22.67
CA ALA A 278 -11.36 8.49 23.33
C ALA A 278 -10.47 9.59 22.74
N ARG A 279 -9.32 9.24 22.12
CA ARG A 279 -8.44 10.18 21.41
C ARG A 279 -9.11 10.85 20.22
N PHE A 280 -10.10 10.19 19.61
CA PHE A 280 -10.71 10.58 18.36
C PHE A 280 -12.17 11.04 18.49
N ARG A 281 -12.84 10.78 19.64
CA ARG A 281 -14.21 11.25 19.89
C ARG A 281 -14.28 12.78 19.77
N GLY A 282 -15.27 13.23 19.02
CA GLY A 282 -15.53 14.64 18.76
C GLY A 282 -14.74 15.23 17.58
N ARG A 283 -13.73 14.53 17.05
CA ARG A 283 -12.91 15.04 15.93
C ARG A 283 -13.64 15.01 14.58
N TYR A 284 -14.64 14.14 14.45
CA TYR A 284 -15.38 13.95 13.19
C TYR A 284 -16.72 14.68 13.15
N LYS A 285 -17.01 15.52 14.15
CA LYS A 285 -18.23 16.35 14.19
C LYS A 285 -18.31 17.44 13.12
N ALA A 286 -17.19 17.73 12.44
CA ALA A 286 -17.18 18.58 11.26
C ALA A 286 -17.86 17.92 10.04
N GLY A 287 -18.02 16.60 10.08
CA GLY A 287 -18.69 15.81 9.05
C GLY A 287 -17.85 15.51 7.81
N TRP A 288 -18.34 14.55 7.03
CA TRP A 288 -17.61 14.07 5.84
C TRP A 288 -17.49 15.12 4.73
N ASP A 289 -18.49 15.99 4.54
CA ASP A 289 -18.42 16.99 3.46
C ASP A 289 -17.25 17.95 3.70
N ARG A 290 -17.17 18.57 4.87
CA ARG A 290 -16.10 19.49 5.24
C ARG A 290 -14.73 18.80 5.36
N LEU A 291 -14.68 17.63 5.98
CA LEU A 291 -13.41 16.90 6.15
C LEU A 291 -12.80 16.48 4.81
N ARG A 292 -13.62 16.16 3.79
CA ARG A 292 -13.16 15.86 2.42
C ARG A 292 -12.53 17.09 1.77
N GLU A 293 -13.14 18.27 1.92
CA GLU A 293 -12.55 19.53 1.43
C GLU A 293 -11.21 19.82 2.11
N GLU A 294 -11.13 19.63 3.42
CA GLU A 294 -9.92 19.84 4.19
C GLU A 294 -8.81 18.82 3.81
N ARG A 295 -9.16 17.53 3.55
CA ARG A 295 -8.21 16.53 3.03
C ARG A 295 -7.68 16.92 1.65
N LEU A 296 -8.58 17.29 0.72
CA LEU A 296 -8.19 17.74 -0.61
C LEU A 296 -7.24 18.94 -0.53
N ALA A 297 -7.55 19.94 0.30
CA ALA A 297 -6.69 21.11 0.49
C ALA A 297 -5.27 20.72 0.97
N ARG A 298 -5.16 19.78 1.92
CA ARG A 298 -3.85 19.26 2.38
C ARG A 298 -3.13 18.48 1.28
N GLN A 299 -3.83 17.69 0.49
CA GLN A 299 -3.26 16.93 -0.63
C GLN A 299 -2.72 17.84 -1.73
N VAL A 300 -3.46 18.89 -2.07
CA VAL A 300 -3.01 19.92 -3.03
C VAL A 300 -1.79 20.66 -2.48
N ALA A 301 -1.84 21.11 -1.23
CA ALA A 301 -0.73 21.83 -0.60
C ALA A 301 0.57 21.00 -0.52
N SER A 302 0.45 19.67 -0.40
CA SER A 302 1.60 18.74 -0.39
C SER A 302 2.05 18.28 -1.78
N GLY A 303 1.38 18.71 -2.85
CA GLY A 303 1.68 18.31 -4.23
C GLY A 303 1.33 16.84 -4.58
N LEU A 304 0.52 16.18 -3.76
CA LEU A 304 0.03 14.81 -4.02
C LEU A 304 -1.05 14.78 -5.09
N ILE A 305 -1.93 15.77 -5.08
CA ILE A 305 -3.08 15.91 -5.97
C ILE A 305 -2.95 17.21 -6.76
N ASP A 306 -3.24 17.13 -8.06
CA ASP A 306 -3.29 18.31 -8.91
C ASP A 306 -4.50 19.17 -8.53
N PRO A 307 -4.34 20.48 -8.31
CA PRO A 307 -5.45 21.37 -7.97
C PRO A 307 -6.52 21.46 -9.06
N ALA A 308 -6.21 21.08 -10.31
CA ALA A 308 -7.19 21.02 -11.40
C ALA A 308 -8.19 19.86 -11.24
N TRP A 309 -7.84 18.81 -10.48
CA TRP A 309 -8.75 17.71 -10.21
C TRP A 309 -9.75 18.11 -9.13
N GLY A 310 -11.01 18.15 -9.45
CA GLY A 310 -12.08 18.50 -8.51
C GLY A 310 -12.27 17.43 -7.41
N LEU A 311 -13.05 17.78 -6.40
CA LEU A 311 -13.52 16.80 -5.40
C LEU A 311 -14.72 16.03 -5.97
N ALA A 312 -14.66 14.71 -5.93
CA ALA A 312 -15.79 13.87 -6.36
C ALA A 312 -17.06 14.24 -5.54
N PRO A 313 -18.22 14.40 -6.18
CA PRO A 313 -19.46 14.76 -5.48
C PRO A 313 -19.89 13.64 -4.53
N ARG A 314 -20.64 14.03 -3.50
CA ARG A 314 -21.31 13.07 -2.61
C ARG A 314 -22.41 12.34 -3.39
N PRO A 315 -22.48 10.99 -3.35
CA PRO A 315 -23.56 10.24 -3.98
C PRO A 315 -24.95 10.63 -3.45
N PRO A 316 -25.99 10.63 -4.30
CA PRO A 316 -27.34 11.03 -3.88
C PRO A 316 -27.94 10.22 -2.72
N GLY A 317 -27.47 8.98 -2.51
CA GLY A 317 -27.93 8.11 -1.41
C GLY A 317 -27.36 8.45 -0.03
N ILE A 318 -26.40 9.39 0.05
CA ILE A 318 -25.77 9.81 1.29
C ILE A 318 -26.30 11.21 1.65
N LYS A 319 -26.86 11.36 2.85
CA LYS A 319 -27.30 12.66 3.37
C LYS A 319 -26.12 13.64 3.49
N ALA A 320 -26.38 14.95 3.34
CA ALA A 320 -25.44 15.95 3.77
C ALA A 320 -25.28 15.88 5.29
N TRP A 321 -24.08 16.22 5.79
CA TRP A 321 -23.84 16.18 7.23
C TRP A 321 -24.81 17.04 8.02
N ASP A 322 -25.16 18.21 7.49
CA ASP A 322 -26.07 19.19 8.13
C ASP A 322 -27.53 18.76 8.09
N GLU A 323 -27.89 17.73 7.30
CA GLU A 323 -29.22 17.11 7.29
C GLU A 323 -29.41 16.07 8.40
N LEU A 324 -28.34 15.73 9.11
CA LEU A 324 -28.37 14.76 10.19
C LEU A 324 -28.79 15.40 11.51
N THR A 325 -29.53 14.65 12.31
CA THR A 325 -29.80 15.02 13.70
C THR A 325 -28.50 14.98 14.54
N ALA A 326 -28.48 15.69 15.66
CA ALA A 326 -27.35 15.68 16.59
C ALA A 326 -26.98 14.26 17.08
N ALA A 327 -27.97 13.38 17.24
CA ALA A 327 -27.77 11.99 17.63
C ALA A 327 -27.14 11.16 16.50
N GLU A 328 -27.56 11.36 15.25
CA GLU A 328 -26.92 10.73 14.08
C GLU A 328 -25.49 11.21 13.91
N GLN A 329 -25.23 12.52 14.03
CA GLN A 329 -23.88 13.09 13.98
C GLN A 329 -22.97 12.53 15.07
N ASP A 330 -23.45 12.40 16.31
CA ASP A 330 -22.67 11.80 17.40
C ASP A 330 -22.36 10.31 17.15
N ARG A 331 -23.34 9.56 16.60
CA ARG A 331 -23.15 8.15 16.21
C ARG A 331 -22.11 8.02 15.10
N PHE A 332 -22.16 8.85 14.08
CA PHE A 332 -21.20 8.83 12.98
C PHE A 332 -19.79 9.27 13.43
N ASP A 333 -19.69 10.30 14.30
CA ASP A 333 -18.43 10.65 14.94
C ASP A 333 -17.83 9.47 15.71
N HIS A 334 -18.67 8.72 16.44
CA HIS A 334 -18.21 7.55 17.17
C HIS A 334 -17.71 6.44 16.23
N ILE A 335 -18.43 6.14 15.15
CA ILE A 335 -18.01 5.17 14.15
C ILE A 335 -16.61 5.51 13.61
N MET A 336 -16.44 6.79 13.19
CA MET A 336 -15.17 7.21 12.61
C MET A 336 -14.05 7.29 13.67
N ALA A 337 -14.38 7.57 14.92
CA ALA A 337 -13.42 7.52 16.02
C ALA A 337 -12.89 6.11 16.26
N VAL A 338 -13.73 5.07 16.16
CA VAL A 338 -13.30 3.66 16.25
C VAL A 338 -12.40 3.29 15.07
N TYR A 339 -12.77 3.69 13.85
CA TYR A 339 -11.93 3.48 12.67
C TYR A 339 -10.56 4.14 12.80
N ALA A 340 -10.54 5.42 13.18
CA ALA A 340 -9.31 6.17 13.38
C ALA A 340 -8.42 5.54 14.47
N ALA A 341 -9.02 4.97 15.52
CA ALA A 341 -8.30 4.22 16.55
C ALA A 341 -7.64 2.95 15.98
N CYS A 342 -8.30 2.24 15.04
CA CYS A 342 -7.70 1.09 14.36
C CYS A 342 -6.50 1.52 13.47
N VAL A 343 -6.63 2.62 12.70
CA VAL A 343 -5.53 3.16 11.89
C VAL A 343 -4.38 3.64 12.76
N TYR A 344 -4.67 4.35 13.84
CA TYR A 344 -3.67 4.78 14.82
C TYR A 344 -2.91 3.61 15.43
N ARG A 345 -3.61 2.52 15.76
CA ARG A 345 -2.97 1.31 16.28
C ARG A 345 -2.09 0.62 15.25
N LEU A 346 -2.48 0.65 13.98
CA LEU A 346 -1.64 0.18 12.87
C LEU A 346 -0.36 1.02 12.76
N ASP A 347 -0.45 2.35 12.89
CA ASP A 347 0.73 3.22 12.90
C ASP A 347 1.69 2.91 14.05
N LEU A 348 1.16 2.66 15.25
CA LEU A 348 1.99 2.25 16.40
C LEU A 348 2.68 0.91 16.14
N ALA A 349 1.99 -0.04 15.50
CA ALA A 349 2.55 -1.35 15.15
C ALA A 349 3.68 -1.21 14.12
N VAL A 350 3.52 -0.34 13.12
CA VAL A 350 4.59 0.01 12.17
C VAL A 350 5.78 0.66 12.89
N GLY A 351 5.53 1.56 13.83
CA GLY A 351 6.58 2.17 14.66
C GLY A 351 7.38 1.14 15.43
N ARG A 352 6.70 0.17 16.04
CA ARG A 352 7.33 -0.93 16.80
C ARG A 352 8.16 -1.85 15.89
N LEU A 353 7.67 -2.15 14.67
CA LEU A 353 8.44 -2.90 13.67
C LEU A 353 9.74 -2.18 13.30
N VAL A 354 9.65 -0.88 12.98
CA VAL A 354 10.82 -0.06 12.60
C VAL A 354 11.84 0.03 13.72
N GLU A 355 11.38 0.21 14.97
CA GLU A 355 12.27 0.21 16.13
C GLU A 355 12.91 -1.15 16.35
N GLY A 356 12.13 -2.23 16.27
CA GLY A 356 12.64 -3.58 16.35
C GLY A 356 13.71 -3.92 15.31
N LEU A 357 13.56 -3.39 14.07
CA LEU A 357 14.59 -3.51 13.03
C LEU A 357 15.85 -2.70 13.38
N ARG A 358 15.69 -1.50 13.97
CA ARG A 358 16.82 -0.64 14.38
C ARG A 358 17.63 -1.31 15.49
N GLU A 359 16.98 -1.84 16.51
CA GLU A 359 17.62 -2.57 17.61
C GLU A 359 18.42 -3.79 17.14
N ARG A 360 17.99 -4.40 16.02
CA ARG A 360 18.63 -5.55 15.38
C ARG A 360 19.70 -5.18 14.37
N ASN A 361 19.93 -3.89 14.10
CA ASN A 361 20.79 -3.37 13.05
C ASN A 361 20.41 -3.84 11.63
N GLU A 362 19.12 -4.11 11.40
CA GLU A 362 18.58 -4.58 10.11
C GLU A 362 17.91 -3.48 9.30
N LEU A 363 17.61 -2.30 9.91
CA LEU A 363 16.76 -1.27 9.31
C LEU A 363 17.32 -0.68 8.02
N ASP A 364 18.63 -0.50 7.93
CA ASP A 364 19.24 0.20 6.78
C ASP A 364 19.27 -0.65 5.53
N ASN A 365 19.44 -1.97 5.66
CA ASN A 365 19.39 -2.90 4.53
C ASN A 365 18.06 -3.66 4.45
N THR A 366 16.96 -3.03 4.85
CA THR A 366 15.60 -3.56 4.71
C THR A 366 14.78 -2.67 3.79
N LEU A 367 14.27 -3.24 2.69
CA LEU A 367 13.21 -2.64 1.91
C LEU A 367 11.88 -2.83 2.64
N ILE A 368 11.25 -1.75 3.01
CA ILE A 368 9.91 -1.73 3.60
C ILE A 368 8.94 -1.12 2.60
N LEU A 369 7.93 -1.89 2.20
CA LEU A 369 6.79 -1.44 1.42
C LEU A 369 5.56 -1.37 2.31
N PHE A 370 4.80 -0.26 2.25
CA PHE A 370 3.52 -0.10 2.94
C PHE A 370 2.44 0.26 1.93
N LEU A 371 1.32 -0.48 1.91
CA LEU A 371 0.19 -0.26 1.01
C LEU A 371 -1.13 -0.82 1.59
N SER A 372 -2.26 -0.58 0.90
CA SER A 372 -3.58 -1.16 1.21
C SER A 372 -4.07 -2.07 0.08
N ASP A 373 -4.85 -3.09 0.42
CA ASP A 373 -5.35 -4.09 -0.53
C ASP A 373 -6.57 -3.63 -1.34
N ASN A 374 -7.29 -2.62 -0.90
CA ASN A 374 -8.38 -1.94 -1.64
C ASN A 374 -8.65 -0.57 -1.02
N GLY A 375 -9.55 0.19 -1.62
CA GLY A 375 -10.05 1.41 -1.04
C GLY A 375 -10.90 1.19 0.21
N GLY A 376 -11.28 2.27 0.88
CA GLY A 376 -12.11 2.26 2.09
C GLY A 376 -13.43 1.51 1.90
N ASN A 377 -13.97 0.99 2.98
CA ASN A 377 -15.07 0.04 2.99
C ASN A 377 -16.44 0.69 3.13
N ALA A 378 -17.30 0.49 2.15
CA ALA A 378 -18.69 0.94 2.12
C ALA A 378 -19.72 -0.15 2.47
N GLU A 379 -19.29 -1.35 2.81
CA GLU A 379 -20.19 -2.45 3.21
C GLU A 379 -20.98 -2.04 4.45
N SER A 380 -22.25 -2.31 4.50
CA SER A 380 -23.30 -1.85 5.43
C SER A 380 -24.09 -0.61 5.00
N GLY A 381 -23.87 -0.11 3.78
CA GLY A 381 -24.64 1.01 3.22
C GLY A 381 -24.28 2.37 3.83
N PRO A 382 -25.11 3.40 3.59
CA PRO A 382 -24.79 4.78 3.98
C PRO A 382 -24.74 4.98 5.49
N ASP A 383 -25.51 4.21 6.26
CA ASP A 383 -25.67 4.43 7.70
C ASP A 383 -24.58 3.80 8.57
N GLY A 384 -23.72 2.95 8.00
CA GLY A 384 -22.79 2.17 8.80
C GLY A 384 -23.52 1.15 9.71
N ARG A 385 -22.81 0.57 10.67
CA ARG A 385 -23.36 -0.39 11.62
C ARG A 385 -22.70 -0.25 12.98
N THR A 386 -23.51 -0.33 14.05
CA THR A 386 -23.02 -0.24 15.43
C THR A 386 -23.78 -1.24 16.28
N GLU A 387 -23.18 -2.39 16.59
CA GLU A 387 -23.75 -3.43 17.45
C GLU A 387 -22.78 -3.78 18.56
N GLY A 388 -23.22 -3.69 19.79
CA GLY A 388 -22.39 -3.91 20.97
C GLY A 388 -21.37 -2.78 21.23
N ASP A 389 -20.59 -2.93 22.27
CA ASP A 389 -19.51 -2.00 22.62
C ASP A 389 -18.28 -2.27 21.72
N PRO A 390 -17.73 -1.26 21.01
CA PRO A 390 -16.58 -1.45 20.12
C PRO A 390 -15.28 -1.83 20.86
N THR A 391 -15.29 -1.80 22.18
CA THR A 391 -14.20 -2.32 23.00
C THR A 391 -14.27 -3.82 23.25
N GLU A 392 -15.40 -4.46 22.89
CA GLU A 392 -15.67 -5.88 23.15
C GLU A 392 -15.42 -6.76 21.91
N ALA A 393 -14.99 -8.00 22.14
CA ALA A 393 -14.59 -8.95 21.11
C ALA A 393 -15.75 -9.41 20.19
N ALA A 394 -17.00 -9.37 20.68
CA ALA A 394 -18.19 -9.78 19.94
C ALA A 394 -18.87 -8.64 19.17
N SER A 395 -18.44 -7.39 19.37
CA SER A 395 -19.05 -6.22 18.73
C SER A 395 -18.93 -6.22 17.21
N VAL A 396 -19.86 -5.51 16.52
CA VAL A 396 -19.92 -5.44 15.07
C VAL A 396 -20.12 -4.00 14.63
N TRP A 397 -19.02 -3.34 14.27
CA TRP A 397 -19.02 -1.95 13.81
C TRP A 397 -18.47 -1.82 12.39
N TYR A 398 -19.10 -0.97 11.57
CA TYR A 398 -18.73 -0.69 10.18
C TYR A 398 -18.78 0.81 9.92
N CYS A 399 -17.82 1.32 9.15
CA CYS A 399 -17.82 2.73 8.72
C CYS A 399 -19.01 3.08 7.83
N GLY A 400 -19.34 2.20 6.90
CA GLY A 400 -20.34 2.45 5.87
C GLY A 400 -19.89 3.39 4.76
N GLU A 401 -20.79 3.59 3.81
CA GLU A 401 -20.54 4.33 2.56
C GLU A 401 -20.18 5.79 2.81
N SER A 402 -20.83 6.43 3.79
CA SER A 402 -20.62 7.85 4.10
C SER A 402 -19.17 8.16 4.48
N TRP A 403 -18.57 7.35 5.33
CA TRP A 403 -17.16 7.50 5.70
C TRP A 403 -16.19 6.96 4.67
N ALA A 404 -16.59 5.95 3.87
CA ALA A 404 -15.76 5.45 2.77
C ALA A 404 -15.42 6.54 1.76
N LEU A 405 -16.31 7.52 1.55
CA LEU A 405 -16.04 8.71 0.73
C LEU A 405 -14.90 9.55 1.28
N LEU A 406 -14.87 9.76 2.60
CA LEU A 406 -13.76 10.49 3.25
C LEU A 406 -12.46 9.73 3.08
N GLN A 407 -12.46 8.42 3.34
CA GLN A 407 -11.29 7.55 3.28
C GLN A 407 -10.60 7.57 1.91
N ASN A 408 -11.37 7.72 0.83
CA ASN A 408 -10.85 7.70 -0.55
C ASN A 408 -10.69 9.09 -1.18
N THR A 409 -10.84 10.17 -0.42
CA THR A 409 -10.67 11.54 -0.94
C THR A 409 -9.37 11.70 -1.75
N PRO A 410 -9.42 12.30 -2.97
CA PRO A 410 -10.56 13.00 -3.58
C PRO A 410 -11.40 12.12 -4.52
N PHE A 411 -11.10 10.84 -4.64
CA PHE A 411 -11.57 9.94 -5.68
C PHE A 411 -13.02 9.50 -5.50
N ARG A 412 -13.63 9.09 -6.63
CA ARG A 412 -14.99 8.51 -6.68
C ARG A 412 -14.97 7.06 -6.22
N ARG A 413 -16.09 6.64 -5.62
CA ARG A 413 -16.32 5.25 -5.21
C ARG A 413 -15.34 4.77 -4.13
N TYR A 414 -15.30 3.46 -3.93
CA TYR A 414 -14.66 2.78 -2.81
C TYR A 414 -14.47 1.30 -3.16
N LYS A 415 -14.00 0.51 -2.24
CA LYS A 415 -13.85 -0.95 -2.32
C LYS A 415 -14.95 -1.59 -3.18
N HIS A 416 -14.64 -2.58 -3.99
CA HIS A 416 -15.40 -3.26 -5.04
C HIS A 416 -15.38 -2.59 -6.42
N PHE A 417 -15.31 -1.26 -6.48
CA PHE A 417 -15.35 -0.55 -7.75
C PHE A 417 -13.96 -0.48 -8.38
N SER A 418 -13.94 -0.47 -9.73
CA SER A 418 -12.71 -0.23 -10.49
C SER A 418 -12.46 1.27 -10.77
N HIS A 419 -13.28 2.15 -10.20
CA HIS A 419 -13.03 3.58 -10.14
C HIS A 419 -11.87 3.89 -9.20
N GLU A 420 -11.26 5.07 -9.35
CA GLU A 420 -10.03 5.43 -8.60
C GLU A 420 -10.17 5.20 -7.09
N GLY A 421 -11.30 5.55 -6.46
CA GLY A 421 -11.49 5.34 -5.02
C GLY A 421 -11.53 3.88 -4.58
N GLY A 422 -11.78 2.94 -5.51
CA GLY A 422 -11.73 1.51 -5.19
C GLY A 422 -10.36 0.88 -5.38
N ILE A 423 -9.57 1.38 -6.34
CA ILE A 423 -8.32 0.75 -6.77
C ILE A 423 -7.06 1.55 -6.47
N ALA A 424 -7.12 2.87 -6.31
CA ALA A 424 -5.95 3.66 -5.93
C ALA A 424 -5.58 3.40 -4.47
N THR A 425 -4.31 3.13 -4.22
CA THR A 425 -3.79 2.85 -2.88
C THR A 425 -2.53 3.66 -2.62
N PRO A 426 -2.26 4.09 -1.38
CA PRO A 426 -0.93 4.59 -1.03
C PRO A 426 0.10 3.47 -1.24
N LEU A 427 1.27 3.82 -1.77
CA LEU A 427 2.46 2.98 -1.70
C LEU A 427 3.62 3.81 -1.18
N ILE A 428 4.20 3.37 -0.07
CA ILE A 428 5.44 3.92 0.48
C ILE A 428 6.53 2.88 0.30
N ALA A 429 7.69 3.29 -0.23
CA ALA A 429 8.87 2.44 -0.37
C ALA A 429 10.06 3.07 0.36
N ARG A 430 10.58 2.41 1.40
CA ARG A 430 11.74 2.87 2.17
C ARG A 430 12.81 1.80 2.19
N TRP A 431 14.01 2.12 1.69
CA TRP A 431 15.19 1.26 1.72
C TRP A 431 16.46 2.12 1.75
N PRO A 432 16.98 2.46 2.93
CA PRO A 432 18.12 3.37 3.05
C PRO A 432 19.37 2.99 2.25
N ALA A 433 19.70 1.70 2.19
CA ALA A 433 20.86 1.25 1.45
C ALA A 433 20.66 1.23 -0.08
N GLY A 434 19.40 1.06 -0.57
CA GLY A 434 19.13 0.90 -2.00
C GLY A 434 18.44 2.09 -2.68
N ILE A 435 17.64 2.87 -1.95
CA ILE A 435 16.94 4.05 -2.49
C ILE A 435 17.61 5.30 -1.95
N ARG A 436 18.20 6.13 -2.83
CA ARG A 436 18.90 7.36 -2.44
C ARG A 436 17.94 8.51 -2.14
N ALA A 437 16.85 8.61 -2.88
CA ALA A 437 15.83 9.63 -2.72
C ALA A 437 15.12 9.52 -1.37
N ARG A 438 14.77 10.67 -0.76
CA ARG A 438 14.10 10.76 0.54
C ARG A 438 12.98 11.78 0.50
N GLY A 439 11.80 11.40 0.97
CA GLY A 439 10.63 12.27 1.04
C GLY A 439 10.04 12.65 -0.32
N GLU A 440 10.51 12.03 -1.39
CA GLU A 440 10.10 12.34 -2.75
C GLU A 440 8.82 11.60 -3.16
N THR A 441 8.12 12.20 -4.11
CA THR A 441 6.91 11.64 -4.71
C THR A 441 7.23 11.04 -6.07
N ARG A 442 6.67 9.86 -6.36
CA ARG A 442 6.76 9.17 -7.64
C ARG A 442 5.40 9.19 -8.34
N ARG A 443 5.40 9.55 -9.62
CA ARG A 443 4.19 9.66 -10.45
C ARG A 443 4.08 8.52 -11.48
N GLN A 444 5.07 7.62 -11.53
CA GLN A 444 5.02 6.43 -12.36
C GLN A 444 3.84 5.55 -11.94
N VAL A 445 3.15 5.04 -12.95
CA VAL A 445 2.01 4.15 -12.76
C VAL A 445 2.51 2.77 -12.34
N GLY A 446 2.09 2.33 -11.16
CA GLY A 446 2.38 0.99 -10.63
C GLY A 446 1.10 0.24 -10.27
N HIS A 447 1.21 -1.07 -10.20
CA HIS A 447 0.12 -1.95 -9.80
C HIS A 447 0.64 -3.04 -8.84
N ILE A 448 -0.23 -3.60 -8.04
CA ILE A 448 0.14 -4.60 -7.03
C ILE A 448 0.79 -5.87 -7.63
N ILE A 449 0.52 -6.17 -8.95
CA ILE A 449 1.21 -7.24 -9.68
C ILE A 449 2.71 -6.96 -9.88
N ASP A 450 3.13 -5.70 -9.81
CA ASP A 450 4.51 -5.27 -10.02
C ASP A 450 5.43 -5.65 -8.86
N LEU A 451 4.85 -5.98 -7.70
CA LEU A 451 5.64 -6.36 -6.53
C LEU A 451 6.41 -7.66 -6.75
N MET A 452 5.85 -8.64 -7.47
CA MET A 452 6.54 -9.89 -7.79
C MET A 452 7.83 -9.63 -8.58
N PRO A 453 7.84 -9.03 -9.79
CA PRO A 453 9.08 -8.79 -10.52
C PRO A 453 10.02 -7.82 -9.79
N THR A 454 9.50 -6.83 -9.07
CA THR A 454 10.32 -5.90 -8.28
C THR A 454 11.10 -6.62 -7.18
N LEU A 455 10.41 -7.44 -6.38
CA LEU A 455 11.02 -8.13 -5.25
C LEU A 455 11.91 -9.30 -5.69
N ALA A 456 11.57 -9.96 -6.81
CA ALA A 456 12.43 -10.95 -7.43
C ALA A 456 13.76 -10.33 -7.91
N GLU A 457 13.71 -9.19 -8.61
CA GLU A 457 14.89 -8.45 -9.06
C GLU A 457 15.78 -8.02 -7.89
N ILE A 458 15.21 -7.36 -6.88
CA ILE A 458 15.93 -6.89 -5.69
C ILE A 458 16.52 -8.06 -4.90
N GLY A 459 15.78 -9.16 -4.78
CA GLY A 459 16.19 -10.37 -4.09
C GLY A 459 17.20 -11.22 -4.86
N GLY A 460 17.47 -10.91 -6.13
CA GLY A 460 18.27 -11.75 -7.02
C GLY A 460 17.67 -13.14 -7.18
N ALA A 461 16.33 -13.21 -7.29
CA ALA A 461 15.56 -14.42 -7.48
C ALA A 461 15.09 -14.56 -8.93
N THR A 462 14.97 -15.80 -9.40
CA THR A 462 14.48 -16.11 -10.74
C THR A 462 13.02 -16.55 -10.66
N TYR A 463 12.15 -15.88 -11.42
CA TYR A 463 10.77 -16.32 -11.59
C TYR A 463 10.76 -17.59 -12.45
N PRO A 464 10.22 -18.73 -11.98
CA PRO A 464 10.34 -20.01 -12.65
C PRO A 464 9.36 -20.14 -13.83
N ALA A 465 9.77 -20.83 -14.89
CA ALA A 465 8.86 -21.25 -15.96
C ALA A 465 8.09 -22.53 -15.62
N GLU A 466 8.62 -23.33 -14.67
CA GLU A 466 8.03 -24.57 -14.18
C GLU A 466 8.25 -24.67 -12.67
N PHE A 467 7.25 -25.15 -11.94
CA PHE A 467 7.33 -25.37 -10.50
C PHE A 467 6.49 -26.57 -10.10
N HIS A 468 7.08 -27.51 -9.35
CA HIS A 468 6.43 -28.77 -8.94
C HIS A 468 5.78 -29.57 -10.09
N GLY A 469 6.38 -29.53 -11.30
CA GLY A 469 5.87 -30.22 -12.48
C GLY A 469 4.72 -29.51 -13.21
N HIS A 470 4.38 -28.27 -12.81
CA HIS A 470 3.38 -27.44 -13.47
C HIS A 470 4.05 -26.29 -14.23
N ALA A 471 3.59 -26.02 -15.45
CA ALA A 471 3.97 -24.82 -16.18
C ALA A 471 3.43 -23.59 -15.47
N ILE A 472 4.30 -22.60 -15.22
CA ILE A 472 3.94 -21.37 -14.52
C ILE A 472 3.65 -20.26 -15.53
N GLN A 473 2.55 -19.56 -15.32
CA GLN A 473 2.19 -18.38 -16.14
C GLN A 473 3.25 -17.28 -15.96
N PRO A 474 3.69 -16.62 -17.05
CA PRO A 474 4.61 -15.48 -16.97
C PRO A 474 4.00 -14.36 -16.12
N ALA A 475 4.81 -13.72 -15.28
CA ALA A 475 4.36 -12.58 -14.49
C ALA A 475 3.87 -11.43 -15.39
N GLU A 476 2.74 -10.85 -15.06
CA GLU A 476 2.10 -9.73 -15.77
C GLU A 476 2.68 -8.37 -15.35
N GLY A 477 3.25 -8.29 -14.14
CA GLY A 477 3.80 -7.08 -13.57
C GLY A 477 5.08 -6.60 -14.26
N ARG A 478 5.47 -5.37 -13.93
CA ARG A 478 6.73 -4.73 -14.33
C ARG A 478 7.51 -4.32 -13.09
N SER A 479 8.83 -4.48 -13.10
CA SER A 479 9.65 -4.04 -11.97
C SER A 479 9.54 -2.54 -11.74
N LEU A 480 9.37 -2.14 -10.48
CA LEU A 480 9.35 -0.74 -10.04
C LEU A 480 10.75 -0.20 -9.72
N VAL A 481 11.80 -1.01 -9.83
CA VAL A 481 13.18 -0.58 -9.56
C VAL A 481 13.56 0.68 -10.35
N PRO A 482 13.20 0.83 -11.64
CA PRO A 482 13.43 2.08 -12.37
C PRO A 482 12.75 3.29 -11.72
N ALA A 483 11.51 3.13 -11.21
CA ALA A 483 10.78 4.22 -10.55
C ALA A 483 11.45 4.68 -9.24
N PHE A 484 12.22 3.83 -8.57
CA PHE A 484 12.99 4.25 -7.39
C PHE A 484 14.03 5.31 -7.73
N ALA A 485 14.54 5.32 -8.96
CA ALA A 485 15.46 6.31 -9.51
C ALA A 485 14.75 7.38 -10.36
N ASP A 486 13.42 7.49 -10.25
CA ASP A 486 12.56 8.41 -11.03
C ASP A 486 12.59 8.15 -12.55
N LEU A 487 12.91 6.94 -12.96
CA LEU A 487 12.89 6.53 -14.35
C LEU A 487 11.51 5.95 -14.71
N PRO A 488 11.10 6.02 -15.99
CA PRO A 488 9.82 5.47 -16.44
C PRO A 488 9.75 3.94 -16.24
N VAL A 489 8.52 3.47 -16.01
CA VAL A 489 8.16 2.05 -16.03
C VAL A 489 7.25 1.84 -17.24
N GLU A 490 7.81 1.27 -18.30
CA GLU A 490 7.09 1.05 -19.54
C GLU A 490 6.00 0.00 -19.37
N ARG A 491 4.78 0.34 -19.86
CA ARG A 491 3.59 -0.49 -19.67
C ARG A 491 2.59 -0.24 -20.81
N ASP A 492 2.09 -1.33 -21.40
CA ASP A 492 1.05 -1.24 -22.44
C ASP A 492 -0.32 -0.89 -21.82
N ALA A 493 -0.79 -1.67 -20.86
CA ALA A 493 -2.07 -1.46 -20.20
C ALA A 493 -2.12 -2.04 -18.79
N LEU A 494 -3.12 -1.60 -18.02
CA LEU A 494 -3.57 -2.24 -16.77
C LEU A 494 -5.05 -2.56 -16.86
N TYR A 495 -5.45 -3.68 -16.25
CA TYR A 495 -6.80 -4.20 -16.33
C TYR A 495 -7.37 -4.53 -14.95
N TRP A 496 -8.66 -4.34 -14.79
CA TRP A 496 -9.41 -4.69 -13.57
C TRP A 496 -10.73 -5.34 -13.91
N GLU A 497 -11.09 -6.28 -13.09
CA GLU A 497 -12.45 -6.80 -12.97
C GLU A 497 -12.69 -7.34 -11.56
N HIS A 498 -13.80 -6.96 -10.96
CA HIS A 498 -14.34 -7.59 -9.76
C HIS A 498 -15.86 -7.49 -9.71
N GLN A 499 -16.55 -8.64 -9.75
CA GLN A 499 -18.01 -8.75 -9.67
C GLN A 499 -18.78 -7.89 -10.69
N GLY A 500 -18.20 -7.74 -11.89
CA GLY A 500 -18.77 -6.95 -12.99
C GLY A 500 -18.30 -5.50 -13.06
N ASN A 501 -17.68 -4.96 -12.01
CA ASN A 501 -16.97 -3.70 -12.10
C ASN A 501 -15.68 -3.93 -12.89
N ALA A 502 -15.45 -3.13 -13.92
CA ALA A 502 -14.36 -3.37 -14.85
C ALA A 502 -13.64 -2.08 -15.22
N ALA A 503 -12.35 -2.14 -15.52
CA ALA A 503 -11.60 -1.04 -16.08
C ALA A 503 -10.42 -1.51 -16.93
N VAL A 504 -9.99 -0.64 -17.84
CA VAL A 504 -8.70 -0.70 -18.53
C VAL A 504 -8.08 0.68 -18.51
N ARG A 505 -6.76 0.74 -18.24
CA ARG A 505 -5.97 1.96 -18.34
C ARG A 505 -4.85 1.79 -19.35
N VAL A 506 -4.76 2.71 -20.32
CA VAL A 506 -3.69 2.81 -21.32
C VAL A 506 -3.10 4.21 -21.26
N GLY A 507 -1.88 4.34 -20.76
CA GLY A 507 -1.28 5.65 -20.50
C GLY A 507 -2.13 6.46 -19.52
N ASP A 508 -2.59 7.64 -19.95
CA ASP A 508 -3.46 8.52 -19.13
C ASP A 508 -4.97 8.25 -19.37
N TRP A 509 -5.33 7.42 -20.34
CA TRP A 509 -6.72 7.09 -20.62
C TRP A 509 -7.20 5.91 -19.80
N LYS A 510 -8.38 6.07 -19.19
CA LYS A 510 -9.05 5.00 -18.43
C LYS A 510 -10.49 4.84 -18.90
N LEU A 511 -10.86 3.61 -19.26
CA LEU A 511 -12.23 3.20 -19.48
C LEU A 511 -12.67 2.38 -18.27
N VAL A 512 -13.81 2.73 -17.68
CA VAL A 512 -14.32 2.08 -16.45
C VAL A 512 -15.84 1.89 -16.52
N ARG A 513 -16.35 0.85 -15.86
CA ARG A 513 -17.80 0.67 -15.68
C ARG A 513 -18.12 0.10 -14.31
N ALA A 514 -19.31 0.43 -13.80
CA ALA A 514 -19.87 -0.14 -12.59
C ALA A 514 -20.86 -1.26 -12.93
N GLY A 515 -20.56 -2.48 -12.51
CA GLY A 515 -21.41 -3.67 -12.70
C GLY A 515 -21.39 -4.23 -14.14
N ARG A 516 -21.94 -5.46 -14.26
CA ARG A 516 -22.07 -6.14 -15.54
C ARG A 516 -23.12 -5.47 -16.41
N GLY A 517 -22.91 -4.84 -17.41
CA GLY A 517 -23.90 -4.16 -18.27
C GLY A 517 -24.13 -2.71 -17.89
N GLY A 518 -23.38 -2.16 -16.96
CA GLY A 518 -23.26 -0.72 -16.79
C GLY A 518 -22.62 -0.08 -18.02
N PRO A 519 -22.92 1.19 -18.33
CA PRO A 519 -22.26 1.91 -19.41
C PRO A 519 -20.76 2.01 -19.12
N TRP A 520 -19.98 2.05 -20.19
CA TRP A 520 -18.58 2.43 -20.12
C TRP A 520 -18.47 3.96 -19.96
N GLU A 521 -17.65 4.41 -19.05
CA GLU A 521 -17.26 5.79 -18.78
C GLU A 521 -15.78 5.94 -19.18
N LEU A 522 -15.41 6.99 -19.90
CA LEU A 522 -14.05 7.26 -20.39
C LEU A 522 -13.46 8.52 -19.75
N TYR A 523 -12.25 8.43 -19.21
CA TYR A 523 -11.59 9.54 -18.53
C TYR A 523 -10.15 9.74 -19.01
N ASP A 524 -9.73 11.00 -19.15
CA ASP A 524 -8.32 11.40 -19.22
C ASP A 524 -7.80 11.66 -17.80
N LEU A 525 -7.09 10.70 -17.22
CA LEU A 525 -6.59 10.79 -15.84
C LEU A 525 -5.52 11.86 -15.63
N LYS A 526 -4.95 12.40 -16.71
CA LYS A 526 -4.02 13.53 -16.60
C LYS A 526 -4.74 14.80 -16.19
N SER A 527 -5.90 15.06 -16.75
CA SER A 527 -6.72 16.24 -16.50
C SER A 527 -7.83 16.00 -15.48
N ASP A 528 -8.31 14.76 -15.31
CA ASP A 528 -9.47 14.37 -14.49
C ASP A 528 -9.29 13.00 -13.83
N ARG A 529 -8.35 12.89 -12.90
CA ARG A 529 -8.16 11.64 -12.17
C ARG A 529 -9.29 11.35 -11.17
N THR A 530 -10.11 12.32 -10.86
CA THR A 530 -11.29 12.17 -10.00
C THR A 530 -12.52 11.63 -10.74
N GLU A 531 -12.41 11.41 -12.04
CA GLU A 531 -13.43 10.75 -12.88
C GLU A 531 -14.77 11.51 -12.87
N LEU A 532 -14.74 12.83 -13.09
CA LEU A 532 -15.91 13.71 -13.05
C LEU A 532 -16.53 13.98 -14.42
N HIS A 533 -15.71 13.92 -15.47
CA HIS A 533 -16.10 14.33 -16.84
C HIS A 533 -16.00 13.14 -17.78
N ASP A 534 -17.11 12.41 -17.94
CA ASP A 534 -17.17 11.26 -18.84
C ASP A 534 -17.05 11.71 -20.31
N LEU A 535 -16.01 11.24 -20.99
CA LEU A 535 -15.69 11.53 -22.38
C LEU A 535 -16.16 10.43 -23.35
N ALA A 536 -16.84 9.37 -22.90
CA ALA A 536 -17.23 8.24 -23.74
C ALA A 536 -18.11 8.68 -24.93
N GLY A 537 -18.98 9.66 -24.74
CA GLY A 537 -19.80 10.26 -25.78
C GLY A 537 -19.05 11.21 -26.71
N VAL A 538 -17.93 11.79 -26.26
CA VAL A 538 -17.10 12.74 -27.03
C VAL A 538 -16.02 12.01 -27.82
N GLU A 539 -15.46 10.94 -27.27
CA GLU A 539 -14.39 10.12 -27.82
C GLU A 539 -14.84 8.64 -28.05
N PRO A 540 -15.94 8.40 -28.79
CA PRO A 540 -16.53 7.06 -28.89
C PRO A 540 -15.60 6.03 -29.54
N ALA A 541 -14.73 6.45 -30.45
CA ALA A 541 -13.76 5.57 -31.09
C ALA A 541 -12.71 5.06 -30.09
N ARG A 542 -12.22 5.92 -29.21
CA ARG A 542 -11.29 5.57 -28.13
C ARG A 542 -11.95 4.66 -27.11
N ALA A 543 -13.18 4.99 -26.72
CA ALA A 543 -13.94 4.13 -25.80
C ALA A 543 -14.13 2.72 -26.37
N ALA A 544 -14.45 2.59 -27.65
CA ALA A 544 -14.58 1.31 -28.34
C ALA A 544 -13.25 0.56 -28.43
N GLU A 545 -12.14 1.24 -28.74
CA GLU A 545 -10.79 0.64 -28.76
C GLU A 545 -10.42 0.06 -27.39
N LEU A 546 -10.59 0.85 -26.31
CA LEU A 546 -10.25 0.41 -24.96
C LEU A 546 -11.17 -0.73 -24.49
N ALA A 547 -12.46 -0.71 -24.84
CA ALA A 547 -13.38 -1.80 -24.57
C ALA A 547 -12.94 -3.10 -25.25
N ALA A 548 -12.53 -3.04 -26.52
CA ALA A 548 -12.01 -4.19 -27.24
C ALA A 548 -10.71 -4.75 -26.63
N ARG A 549 -9.82 -3.89 -26.13
CA ARG A 549 -8.62 -4.31 -25.38
C ARG A 549 -9.00 -5.03 -24.08
N TRP A 550 -9.98 -4.48 -23.34
CA TRP A 550 -10.48 -5.11 -22.12
C TRP A 550 -11.11 -6.48 -22.40
N ASP A 551 -11.94 -6.59 -23.46
CA ASP A 551 -12.58 -7.84 -23.84
C ASP A 551 -11.56 -8.93 -24.21
N ALA A 552 -10.52 -8.56 -24.98
CA ALA A 552 -9.44 -9.49 -25.32
C ALA A 552 -8.68 -9.98 -24.07
N TRP A 553 -8.36 -9.07 -23.15
CA TRP A 553 -7.75 -9.45 -21.86
C TRP A 553 -8.68 -10.31 -21.03
N ALA A 554 -9.98 -9.99 -20.96
CA ALA A 554 -10.95 -10.71 -20.15
C ALA A 554 -11.10 -12.18 -20.58
N VAL A 555 -10.96 -12.48 -21.87
CA VAL A 555 -10.90 -13.87 -22.37
C VAL A 555 -9.60 -14.54 -21.95
N ARG A 556 -8.45 -13.90 -22.18
CA ARG A 556 -7.12 -14.45 -21.89
C ARG A 556 -6.93 -14.70 -20.39
N ALA A 557 -7.36 -13.79 -19.55
CA ALA A 557 -7.20 -13.84 -18.10
C ALA A 557 -8.29 -14.68 -17.38
N HIS A 558 -9.15 -15.36 -18.11
CA HIS A 558 -10.25 -16.18 -17.55
C HIS A 558 -11.32 -15.40 -16.76
N VAL A 559 -11.48 -14.11 -17.07
CA VAL A 559 -12.58 -13.30 -16.52
C VAL A 559 -13.92 -13.76 -17.09
N VAL A 560 -13.95 -14.02 -18.40
CA VAL A 560 -15.15 -14.51 -19.09
C VAL A 560 -14.92 -15.95 -19.56
N PRO A 561 -15.97 -16.78 -19.57
CA PRO A 561 -17.35 -16.47 -19.16
C PRO A 561 -17.48 -16.23 -17.67
N TYR A 562 -18.39 -15.35 -17.28
CA TYR A 562 -18.69 -15.11 -15.86
C TYR A 562 -19.45 -16.29 -15.23
N PRO A 563 -19.26 -16.52 -13.93
CA PRO A 563 -20.08 -17.49 -13.20
C PRO A 563 -21.58 -17.17 -13.29
N PRO A 564 -22.46 -18.19 -13.38
CA PRO A 564 -23.90 -17.98 -13.42
C PRO A 564 -24.43 -17.20 -12.19
N ALA A 565 -25.21 -16.15 -12.40
CA ALA A 565 -25.74 -15.26 -11.35
C ALA A 565 -26.58 -15.99 -10.27
N ARG A 566 -27.22 -17.10 -10.61
CA ARG A 566 -28.13 -17.87 -9.73
C ARG A 566 -27.43 -18.45 -8.49
N LYS A 567 -26.12 -18.73 -8.51
CA LYS A 567 -25.40 -19.33 -7.37
C LYS A 567 -25.01 -18.32 -6.30
N GLN A 568 -24.87 -17.04 -6.63
CA GLN A 568 -24.57 -16.00 -5.65
C GLN A 568 -25.78 -15.68 -4.75
N ALA A 569 -27.00 -15.64 -5.32
CA ALA A 569 -28.23 -15.42 -4.56
C ALA A 569 -28.58 -16.59 -3.63
N ALA A 570 -28.30 -17.82 -4.04
CA ALA A 570 -28.53 -19.02 -3.22
C ALA A 570 -27.53 -19.13 -2.05
N ALA A 571 -26.27 -18.72 -2.24
CA ALA A 571 -25.27 -18.69 -1.17
C ALA A 571 -25.63 -17.63 -0.11
N LYS A 572 -26.06 -16.43 -0.51
CA LYS A 572 -26.57 -15.39 0.42
C LYS A 572 -27.83 -15.85 1.17
N ARG A 573 -28.75 -16.54 0.51
CA ARG A 573 -29.95 -17.11 1.17
C ARG A 573 -29.62 -18.26 2.14
N LYS A 574 -28.65 -19.12 1.82
CA LYS A 574 -28.18 -20.18 2.74
C LYS A 574 -27.46 -19.61 3.96
N GLN A 575 -26.66 -18.55 3.80
CA GLN A 575 -26.04 -17.87 4.95
C GLN A 575 -27.07 -17.14 5.82
N ALA A 576 -28.09 -16.52 5.23
CA ALA A 576 -29.18 -15.90 5.97
C ALA A 576 -30.07 -16.93 6.69
N ALA A 577 -30.24 -18.13 6.10
CA ALA A 577 -31.03 -19.22 6.68
C ALA A 577 -30.26 -20.07 7.73
N ALA A 578 -28.92 -19.99 7.74
CA ALA A 578 -28.07 -20.70 8.72
C ALA A 578 -27.81 -19.86 9.99
N GLN A 579 -28.33 -18.64 10.11
CA GLN A 579 -28.37 -17.93 11.38
C GLN A 579 -29.54 -18.50 12.20
N PRO A 580 -29.30 -19.09 13.40
CA PRO A 580 -30.38 -19.60 14.22
C PRO A 580 -31.31 -18.45 14.59
N ALA A 581 -32.61 -18.66 14.34
CA ALA A 581 -33.67 -17.81 14.85
C ALA A 581 -33.46 -17.67 16.37
N ARG A 582 -33.24 -16.46 16.84
CA ARG A 582 -33.27 -16.19 18.28
C ARG A 582 -34.69 -16.45 18.77
N ASP A 583 -34.82 -17.44 19.61
CA ASP A 583 -36.02 -17.67 20.41
C ASP A 583 -36.50 -16.40 21.07
N SER A 584 -37.62 -15.90 20.59
CA SER A 584 -38.45 -14.91 21.29
C SER A 584 -39.38 -15.70 22.20
N ASP A 585 -38.88 -16.25 23.28
CA ASP A 585 -39.71 -16.67 24.40
C ASP A 585 -38.82 -16.84 25.66
N GLN A 586 -38.84 -15.83 26.49
CA GLN A 586 -38.96 -15.97 27.93
C GLN A 586 -39.36 -14.63 28.54
N ARG A 587 -40.54 -14.70 29.14
CA ARG A 587 -41.20 -13.64 29.92
C ARG A 587 -40.38 -13.20 31.14
#